data_dcafd31035dafd42a4f29c9a32f5fc60
#
_entry.id   dcafd31035dafd42a4f29c9a32f5fc60
#
_cell.length_a   1.000
_cell.length_b   1.000
_cell.length_c   1.000
_cell.angle_alpha   90.00
_cell.angle_beta   90.00
_cell.angle_gamma   90.00
#
_symmetry.space_group_name_H-M   'P 1'
#
loop_
_entity.id
_entity.type
_entity.pdbx_description
1 polymer ?
#
loop_
_entity_poly.entity_id
_entity_poly.type
_entity_poly.pdbx_seq_one_letter_code
_entity_poly.pdbx_strand_id
1 'polypeptide(L)'
;MAASALPDANRISATCACFNLRKSARLVTRMYDHKLRPSGIRATQFTILVAVQANAPVAIQALAQIVVTDRTTLARNLKPLVRNGLIAISPGADRRVRQAELTTAGQKTLTRALPLWTSAQN
;
A
#
# COMPACT_ATOMS: atom_id res chain seq x y z
N MET A 1 20.67 -19.52 40.90
CA MET A 1 20.12 -18.41 40.08
C MET A 1 19.01 -18.91 39.23
N ALA A 2 17.80 -18.49 39.49
CA ALA A 2 16.72 -18.77 38.57
C ALA A 2 16.98 -18.00 37.27
N ALA A 3 17.35 -18.69 36.21
CA ALA A 3 17.26 -18.13 34.89
C ALA A 3 15.81 -17.66 34.72
N SER A 4 15.57 -16.36 34.53
CA SER A 4 14.24 -15.92 34.18
C SER A 4 13.81 -16.78 33.00
N ALA A 5 12.73 -17.53 33.18
CA ALA A 5 12.20 -18.36 32.09
C ALA A 5 11.73 -17.42 30.99
N LEU A 6 12.63 -17.06 30.09
CA LEU A 6 12.26 -16.41 28.85
C LEU A 6 11.30 -17.33 28.11
N PRO A 7 10.21 -16.80 27.60
CA PRO A 7 9.30 -17.59 26.79
C PRO A 7 10.08 -18.29 25.69
N ASP A 8 9.65 -19.49 25.31
CA ASP A 8 10.25 -20.21 24.19
C ASP A 8 10.04 -19.39 22.90
N ALA A 9 11.05 -18.64 22.53
CA ALA A 9 11.03 -17.74 21.38
C ALA A 9 10.80 -18.51 20.07
N ASN A 10 11.31 -19.73 19.99
CA ASN A 10 11.10 -20.57 18.79
C ASN A 10 9.64 -20.95 18.64
N ARG A 11 8.99 -21.32 19.74
CA ARG A 11 7.57 -21.65 19.72
C ARG A 11 6.72 -20.43 19.37
N ILE A 12 7.04 -19.28 19.95
CA ILE A 12 6.32 -18.03 19.67
C ILE A 12 6.46 -17.66 18.20
N SER A 13 7.66 -17.66 17.66
CA SER A 13 7.86 -17.32 16.24
C SER A 13 7.16 -18.30 15.30
N ALA A 14 7.05 -19.57 15.67
CA ALA A 14 6.37 -20.57 14.86
C ALA A 14 4.83 -20.46 14.91
N THR A 15 4.27 -20.02 16.03
CA THR A 15 2.81 -20.06 16.26
C THR A 15 2.14 -18.69 16.33
N CYS A 16 2.88 -17.59 16.45
CA CYS A 16 2.30 -16.26 16.52
C CYS A 16 1.71 -15.86 15.18
N ALA A 17 0.39 -15.70 15.13
CA ALA A 17 -0.31 -15.30 13.91
C ALA A 17 0.19 -13.95 13.38
N CYS A 18 0.36 -12.97 14.26
CA CYS A 18 0.84 -11.65 13.87
C CYS A 18 2.24 -11.71 13.24
N PHE A 19 3.18 -12.39 13.89
CA PHE A 19 4.54 -12.56 13.39
C PHE A 19 4.55 -13.21 12.00
N ASN A 20 3.81 -14.29 11.85
CA ASN A 20 3.82 -15.07 10.60
C ASN A 20 3.06 -14.37 9.48
N LEU A 21 1.95 -13.68 9.76
CA LEU A 21 1.22 -12.91 8.75
C LEU A 21 2.05 -11.73 8.26
N ARG A 22 2.75 -11.02 9.16
CA ARG A 22 3.64 -9.92 8.76
C ARG A 22 4.80 -10.42 7.90
N LYS A 23 5.39 -11.54 8.28
CA LYS A 23 6.46 -12.19 7.50
C LYS A 23 5.97 -12.58 6.13
N SER A 24 4.81 -13.25 6.05
CA SER A 24 4.19 -13.66 4.80
C SER A 24 3.86 -12.45 3.92
N ALA A 25 3.30 -11.39 4.51
CA ALA A 25 2.99 -10.16 3.78
C ALA A 25 4.25 -9.54 3.16
N ARG A 26 5.37 -9.55 3.88
CA ARG A 26 6.63 -9.02 3.35
C ARG A 26 7.16 -9.86 2.19
N LEU A 27 7.06 -11.19 2.29
CA LEU A 27 7.49 -12.09 1.21
C LEU A 27 6.64 -11.91 -0.04
N VAL A 28 5.32 -11.86 0.13
CA VAL A 28 4.39 -11.63 -0.97
C VAL A 28 4.63 -10.25 -1.60
N THR A 29 4.81 -9.21 -0.78
CA THR A 29 5.10 -7.86 -1.26
C THR A 29 6.36 -7.84 -2.13
N ARG A 30 7.41 -8.54 -1.73
CA ARG A 30 8.64 -8.64 -2.55
C ARG A 30 8.40 -9.31 -3.90
N MET A 31 7.56 -10.35 -3.93
CA MET A 31 7.19 -11.02 -5.17
C MET A 31 6.47 -10.05 -6.12
N TYR A 32 5.48 -9.33 -5.60
CA TYR A 32 4.74 -8.34 -6.38
C TYR A 32 5.62 -7.18 -6.83
N ASP A 33 6.52 -6.69 -5.95
CA ASP A 33 7.47 -5.65 -6.32
C ASP A 33 8.34 -6.08 -7.51
N HIS A 34 8.81 -7.33 -7.49
CA HIS A 34 9.60 -7.86 -8.58
C HIS A 34 8.80 -7.89 -9.89
N LYS A 35 7.58 -8.41 -9.84
CA LYS A 35 6.70 -8.50 -11.02
C LYS A 35 6.29 -7.13 -11.55
N LEU A 36 6.04 -6.16 -10.66
CA LEU A 36 5.61 -4.82 -11.05
C LEU A 36 6.75 -3.91 -11.50
N ARG A 37 8.00 -4.33 -11.33
CA ARG A 37 9.18 -3.48 -11.61
C ARG A 37 9.13 -2.78 -12.97
N PRO A 38 8.73 -3.44 -14.10
CA PRO A 38 8.69 -2.76 -15.39
C PRO A 38 7.69 -1.60 -15.47
N SER A 39 6.69 -1.55 -14.58
CA SER A 39 5.74 -0.43 -14.53
C SER A 39 6.29 0.79 -13.80
N GLY A 40 7.41 0.64 -13.06
CA GLY A 40 8.02 1.72 -12.29
C GLY A 40 7.38 1.93 -10.92
N ILE A 41 6.41 1.12 -10.51
CA ILE A 41 5.77 1.25 -9.20
C ILE A 41 5.96 -0.01 -8.36
N ARG A 42 5.81 0.15 -7.05
CA ARG A 42 5.86 -0.94 -6.08
C ARG A 42 4.46 -1.44 -5.74
N ALA A 43 4.39 -2.60 -5.10
CA ALA A 43 3.12 -3.21 -4.68
C ALA A 43 2.29 -2.30 -3.79
N THR A 44 2.91 -1.61 -2.83
CA THR A 44 2.19 -0.66 -1.96
C THR A 44 1.64 0.53 -2.74
N GLN A 45 2.37 1.02 -3.72
CA GLN A 45 1.93 2.09 -4.61
C GLN A 45 0.78 1.62 -5.51
N PHE A 46 0.90 0.43 -6.07
CA PHE A 46 -0.16 -0.19 -6.86
C PHE A 46 -1.47 -0.28 -6.05
N THR A 47 -1.38 -0.75 -4.81
CA THR A 47 -2.55 -0.84 -3.93
C THR A 47 -3.22 0.52 -3.73
N ILE A 48 -2.44 1.57 -3.51
CA ILE A 48 -2.97 2.92 -3.34
C ILE A 48 -3.63 3.42 -4.63
N LEU A 49 -2.97 3.24 -5.78
CA LEU A 49 -3.54 3.65 -7.06
C LEU A 49 -4.87 2.95 -7.35
N VAL A 50 -4.96 1.65 -7.07
CA VAL A 50 -6.20 0.89 -7.23
C VAL A 50 -7.29 1.42 -6.29
N ALA A 51 -6.96 1.65 -5.03
CA ALA A 51 -7.93 2.16 -4.04
C ALA A 51 -8.44 3.55 -4.43
N VAL A 52 -7.56 4.42 -4.92
CA VAL A 52 -7.95 5.75 -5.39
C VAL A 52 -8.84 5.63 -6.63
N GLN A 53 -8.45 4.81 -7.60
CA GLN A 53 -9.24 4.63 -8.82
C GLN A 53 -10.64 4.10 -8.53
N ALA A 54 -10.75 3.17 -7.60
CA ALA A 54 -12.04 2.55 -7.25
C ALA A 54 -12.98 3.49 -6.49
N ASN A 55 -12.45 4.52 -5.84
CA ASN A 55 -13.20 5.36 -4.90
C ASN A 55 -13.11 6.87 -5.21
N ALA A 56 -12.50 7.27 -6.32
CA ALA A 56 -12.25 8.67 -6.64
C ALA A 56 -13.53 9.48 -6.90
N PRO A 57 -13.59 10.74 -6.47
CA PRO A 57 -12.62 11.37 -5.58
C PRO A 57 -12.74 10.84 -4.17
N VAL A 58 -11.62 10.53 -3.54
CA VAL A 58 -11.62 9.89 -2.22
C VAL A 58 -10.90 10.78 -1.20
N ALA A 59 -11.57 11.03 -0.06
CA ALA A 59 -10.95 11.76 1.05
C ALA A 59 -9.75 10.98 1.59
N ILE A 60 -8.69 11.70 1.95
CA ILE A 60 -7.46 11.08 2.46
C ILE A 60 -7.75 10.20 3.68
N GLN A 61 -8.63 10.66 4.57
CA GLN A 61 -9.00 9.89 5.75
C GLN A 61 -9.72 8.58 5.38
N ALA A 62 -10.62 8.63 4.41
CA ALA A 62 -11.30 7.43 3.92
C ALA A 62 -10.31 6.47 3.23
N LEU A 63 -9.36 7.01 2.47
CA LEU A 63 -8.32 6.20 1.81
C LEU A 63 -7.48 5.45 2.84
N ALA A 64 -7.12 6.10 3.96
CA ALA A 64 -6.38 5.45 5.03
C ALA A 64 -7.14 4.24 5.60
N GLN A 65 -8.45 4.35 5.75
CA GLN A 65 -9.29 3.25 6.20
C GLN A 65 -9.37 2.13 5.17
N ILE A 66 -9.52 2.47 3.90
CA ILE A 66 -9.62 1.49 2.79
C ILE A 66 -8.35 0.64 2.70
N VAL A 67 -7.18 1.26 2.77
CA VAL A 67 -5.91 0.53 2.69
C VAL A 67 -5.41 0.04 4.05
N VAL A 68 -6.18 0.27 5.10
CA VAL A 68 -5.91 -0.16 6.48
C VAL A 68 -4.54 0.32 6.96
N THR A 69 -4.37 1.63 6.98
CA THR A 69 -3.13 2.26 7.47
C THR A 69 -3.46 3.51 8.28
N ASP A 70 -2.49 4.02 9.03
CA ASP A 70 -2.62 5.28 9.72
C ASP A 70 -2.36 6.45 8.77
N ARG A 71 -2.77 7.65 9.17
CA ARG A 71 -2.65 8.87 8.33
C ARG A 71 -1.20 9.22 8.03
N THR A 72 -0.30 9.04 8.99
CA THR A 72 1.11 9.38 8.83
C THR A 72 1.77 8.45 7.80
N THR A 73 1.52 7.16 7.88
CA THR A 73 2.04 6.18 6.93
C THR A 73 1.47 6.43 5.54
N LEU A 74 0.16 6.71 5.43
CA LEU A 74 -0.46 7.03 4.15
C LEU A 74 0.15 8.28 3.54
N ALA A 75 0.33 9.35 4.32
CA ALA A 75 0.94 10.59 3.84
C ALA A 75 2.34 10.34 3.27
N ARG A 76 3.13 9.50 3.96
CA ARG A 76 4.46 9.12 3.50
C ARG A 76 4.41 8.35 2.18
N ASN A 77 3.45 7.44 2.03
CA ASN A 77 3.30 6.63 0.81
C ASN A 77 2.70 7.43 -0.35
N LEU A 78 1.84 8.42 -0.07
CA LEU A 78 1.26 9.29 -1.09
C LEU A 78 2.28 10.28 -1.66
N LYS A 79 3.22 10.73 -0.85
CA LYS A 79 4.16 11.79 -1.24
C LYS A 79 4.91 11.48 -2.54
N PRO A 80 5.53 10.30 -2.74
CA PRO A 80 6.16 9.97 -4.02
C PRO A 80 5.17 9.94 -5.19
N LEU A 81 3.95 9.46 -4.96
CA LEU A 81 2.93 9.36 -6.02
C LEU A 81 2.48 10.74 -6.48
N VAL A 82 2.32 11.68 -5.55
CA VAL A 82 1.99 13.07 -5.87
C VAL A 82 3.18 13.75 -6.56
N ARG A 83 4.38 13.57 -6.04
CA ARG A 83 5.60 14.16 -6.60
C ARG A 83 5.84 13.68 -8.03
N ASN A 84 5.56 12.41 -8.33
CA ASN A 84 5.73 11.83 -9.66
C ASN A 84 4.54 12.10 -10.59
N GLY A 85 3.56 12.86 -10.13
CA GLY A 85 2.42 13.27 -10.94
C GLY A 85 1.40 12.17 -11.22
N LEU A 86 1.34 11.12 -10.39
CA LEU A 86 0.40 10.01 -10.58
C LEU A 86 -0.92 10.23 -9.83
N ILE A 87 -0.88 10.99 -8.74
CA ILE A 87 -2.04 11.34 -7.93
C ILE A 87 -2.09 12.86 -7.78
N ALA A 88 -3.28 13.42 -7.94
CA ALA A 88 -3.57 14.82 -7.66
C ALA A 88 -4.38 14.90 -6.37
N ILE A 89 -4.00 15.82 -5.49
CA ILE A 89 -4.71 16.10 -4.25
C ILE A 89 -5.30 17.49 -4.35
N SER A 90 -6.60 17.59 -4.08
CA SER A 90 -7.36 18.84 -4.13
C SER A 90 -8.28 18.94 -2.92
N PRO A 91 -8.74 20.17 -2.57
CA PRO A 91 -9.76 20.31 -1.53
C PRO A 91 -11.10 19.74 -2.04
N GLY A 92 -11.85 19.10 -1.14
CA GLY A 92 -13.21 18.66 -1.39
C GLY A 92 -14.20 19.84 -1.32
N ALA A 93 -15.49 19.50 -1.29
CA ALA A 93 -16.55 20.50 -1.09
C ALA A 93 -16.34 21.29 0.22
N ASP A 94 -15.90 20.59 1.27
CA ASP A 94 -15.34 21.22 2.48
C ASP A 94 -13.83 21.39 2.27
N ARG A 95 -13.34 22.62 2.28
CA ARG A 95 -11.92 22.94 2.07
C ARG A 95 -10.98 22.31 3.09
N ARG A 96 -11.50 21.85 4.23
CA ARG A 96 -10.72 21.15 5.24
C ARG A 96 -10.44 19.70 4.84
N VAL A 97 -11.25 19.14 3.94
CA VAL A 97 -11.14 17.76 3.48
C VAL A 97 -10.37 17.74 2.17
N ARG A 98 -9.23 17.06 2.19
CA ARG A 98 -8.42 16.85 0.99
C ARG A 98 -8.84 15.55 0.32
N GLN A 99 -8.90 15.57 -0.99
CA GLN A 99 -9.32 14.43 -1.81
C GLN A 99 -8.24 14.05 -2.80
N ALA A 100 -8.17 12.77 -3.11
CA ALA A 100 -7.22 12.20 -4.06
C ALA A 100 -7.93 11.67 -5.29
N GLU A 101 -7.30 11.87 -6.44
CA GLU A 101 -7.71 11.29 -7.74
C GLU A 101 -6.47 10.89 -8.50
N LEU A 102 -6.59 9.92 -9.40
CA LEU A 102 -5.51 9.63 -10.35
C LEU A 102 -5.45 10.74 -11.40
N THR A 103 -4.24 11.11 -11.76
CA THR A 103 -3.99 11.91 -12.97
C THR A 103 -4.09 11.01 -14.20
N THR A 104 -4.05 11.60 -15.40
CA THR A 104 -3.94 10.84 -16.65
C THR A 104 -2.70 9.95 -16.63
N ALA A 105 -1.57 10.47 -16.12
CA ALA A 105 -0.34 9.70 -15.98
C ALA A 105 -0.52 8.54 -14.99
N GLY A 106 -1.26 8.77 -13.89
CA GLY A 106 -1.57 7.73 -12.91
C GLY A 106 -2.41 6.61 -13.52
N GLN A 107 -3.41 6.97 -14.30
CA GLN A 107 -4.25 6.00 -15.00
C GLN A 107 -3.45 5.16 -16.00
N LYS A 108 -2.56 5.79 -16.76
CA LYS A 108 -1.67 5.10 -17.70
C LYS A 108 -0.73 4.15 -16.98
N THR A 109 -0.15 4.58 -15.87
CA THR A 109 0.74 3.74 -15.05
C THR A 109 0.00 2.53 -14.51
N LEU A 110 -1.21 2.73 -13.99
CA LEU A 110 -2.03 1.64 -13.49
C LEU A 110 -2.39 0.65 -14.60
N THR A 111 -2.75 1.15 -15.77
CA THR A 111 -3.06 0.32 -16.94
C THR A 111 -1.87 -0.55 -17.34
N ARG A 112 -0.65 0.01 -17.33
CA ARG A 112 0.57 -0.76 -17.61
C ARG A 112 0.89 -1.79 -16.55
N ALA A 113 0.51 -1.50 -15.30
CA ALA A 113 0.76 -2.41 -14.18
C ALA A 113 -0.20 -3.62 -14.18
N LEU A 114 -1.39 -3.50 -14.73
CA LEU A 114 -2.41 -4.55 -14.66
C LEU A 114 -1.95 -5.91 -15.22
N PRO A 115 -1.33 -6.00 -16.42
CA PRO A 115 -0.84 -7.30 -16.90
C PRO A 115 0.23 -7.89 -15.99
N LEU A 116 1.08 -7.04 -15.40
CA LEU A 116 2.12 -7.46 -14.47
C LEU A 116 1.51 -8.00 -13.18
N TRP A 117 0.49 -7.32 -12.68
CA TRP A 117 -0.28 -7.78 -11.53
C TRP A 117 -0.95 -9.13 -11.82
N THR A 118 -1.58 -9.27 -12.98
CA THR A 118 -2.21 -10.53 -13.39
C THR A 118 -1.17 -11.66 -13.41
N SER A 119 0.02 -11.40 -13.92
CA SER A 119 1.12 -12.37 -13.90
C SER A 119 1.53 -12.75 -12.48
N ALA A 120 1.52 -11.80 -11.55
CA ALA A 120 1.86 -12.07 -10.15
C ALA A 120 0.79 -12.93 -9.46
N GLN A 121 -0.48 -12.82 -9.88
CA GLN A 121 -1.61 -13.57 -9.33
C GLN A 121 -1.59 -15.05 -9.74
N ASN A 122 -0.95 -15.37 -10.83
CA ASN A 122 -0.84 -16.75 -11.34
C ASN A 122 0.46 -17.41 -10.80
#